data_daef4ae045fd29afbd8eefc49020eaae
#
_entry.id   daef4ae045fd29afbd8eefc49020eaae
#
_cell.length_a   1.000
_cell.length_b   1.000
_cell.length_c   1.000
_cell.angle_alpha   90.00
_cell.angle_beta   90.00
_cell.angle_gamma   90.00
#
_symmetry.space_group_name_H-M   'P 1'
#
loop_
_entity.id
_entity.type
_entity.pdbx_description
1 polymer ?
#
loop_
_entity_poly.entity_id
_entity_poly.type
_entity_poly.pdbx_seq_one_letter_code
_entity_poly.pdbx_strand_id
1 'polypeptide(L)'
;MMNQPRGSINKKNIIKKAVLLSMGGALLMPISSGAEEVYSLPEMVVTAEKMPVESKKEPQAVQVVDQKEIESLGAVNATQALELVTGINLSSGKAGSTASMGGTQVMLRGMNTNQVLILVDGRRMADEDTSQTKNAYLLSRIPLSTIDKIEVVRGPSGAMYGSDGMGGVINIITKKPDKEETVLGFHTGEAEWGEDLRYTTGKLGRWNSSFHYSTAKVRPLSYRNQGTDERGIITDGWDVPGYGRRQEIGLDKVYDFENRNENKVRFGVNYFDESMLTRFADGGMQMGRLYLPLQKDDRSRIDRHETDTFLTYTGKTDRNEYEGSVSYSRLTKNSKTSNDRPDFTGILPPFVNSMLDTLYPASDYDKAEYTEWALSGKDTMTFDKHRVTYGGDYRMTSYTGTRLGEGKEEEGHSIENAALYVTDFWTMGGGVTLTPSFRMEHNNRFGDYGVPRLGATWELDPHNRIKADYGAGYRAPTVSEMYLNLNHFAYRIYGNPDLSPEKSRSLDLSYEWELGNLKGKVVRIC
;
A
#
# COMPACT_ATOMS: atom_id res chain seq x y z
N MET A 1 4.23 -41.97 55.35
CA MET A 1 4.96 -41.00 54.52
C MET A 1 4.07 -40.64 53.32
N MET A 2 3.41 -39.49 53.39
CA MET A 2 2.40 -39.04 52.40
C MET A 2 3.05 -38.29 51.30
N ASN A 3 2.85 -38.71 50.05
CA ASN A 3 3.21 -37.98 48.84
C ASN A 3 2.05 -37.07 48.46
N GLN A 4 2.25 -35.76 48.46
CA GLN A 4 1.31 -34.79 47.87
C GLN A 4 1.65 -34.56 46.40
N PRO A 5 0.67 -34.47 45.50
CA PRO A 5 0.91 -34.14 44.12
C PRO A 5 1.01 -32.60 43.93
N ARG A 6 2.06 -32.15 43.22
CA ARG A 6 2.23 -30.77 42.77
C ARG A 6 1.18 -30.45 41.69
N GLY A 7 0.27 -29.55 42.00
CA GLY A 7 -0.69 -29.01 41.04
C GLY A 7 -0.01 -28.16 39.97
N SER A 8 -0.13 -28.54 38.71
CA SER A 8 0.28 -27.73 37.55
C SER A 8 -0.67 -26.55 37.40
N ILE A 9 -0.18 -25.34 37.52
CA ILE A 9 -0.94 -24.11 37.27
C ILE A 9 -1.14 -23.98 35.78
N ASN A 10 -2.39 -24.09 35.34
CA ASN A 10 -2.78 -24.01 33.95
C ASN A 10 -2.73 -22.55 33.48
N LYS A 11 -1.68 -22.16 32.76
CA LYS A 11 -1.43 -20.80 32.24
C LYS A 11 -2.58 -20.24 31.36
N LYS A 12 -3.42 -21.10 30.79
CA LYS A 12 -4.60 -20.69 30.00
C LYS A 12 -5.71 -20.00 30.82
N ASN A 13 -5.76 -20.28 32.15
CA ASN A 13 -6.79 -19.67 33.00
C ASN A 13 -6.39 -18.30 33.57
N ILE A 14 -5.12 -17.95 33.55
CA ILE A 14 -4.63 -16.65 34.02
C ILE A 14 -4.92 -15.59 32.97
N ILE A 15 -4.73 -15.91 31.68
CA ILE A 15 -5.01 -14.98 30.56
C ILE A 15 -6.51 -14.68 30.43
N LYS A 16 -7.39 -15.72 30.63
CA LYS A 16 -8.85 -15.49 30.60
C LYS A 16 -9.36 -14.63 31.77
N LYS A 17 -8.73 -14.67 32.94
CA LYS A 17 -9.11 -13.81 34.07
C LYS A 17 -8.60 -12.37 33.93
N ALA A 18 -7.45 -12.14 33.29
CA ALA A 18 -6.94 -10.81 33.03
C ALA A 18 -7.80 -10.05 31.99
N VAL A 19 -8.29 -10.74 30.95
CA VAL A 19 -9.18 -10.14 29.94
C VAL A 19 -10.57 -9.79 30.49
N LEU A 20 -11.09 -10.56 31.43
CA LEU A 20 -12.40 -10.29 32.07
C LEU A 20 -12.35 -9.16 33.12
N LEU A 21 -11.20 -8.85 33.69
CA LEU A 21 -11.05 -7.75 34.66
C LEU A 21 -10.83 -6.39 33.98
N SER A 22 -10.38 -6.35 32.72
CA SER A 22 -10.21 -5.10 31.97
C SER A 22 -11.50 -4.55 31.36
N MET A 23 -12.54 -5.38 31.22
CA MET A 23 -13.86 -4.93 30.67
C MET A 23 -14.81 -4.33 31.72
N GLY A 24 -14.51 -4.39 33.00
CA GLY A 24 -15.39 -3.92 34.08
C GLY A 24 -15.11 -2.53 34.65
N GLY A 25 -14.02 -1.86 34.22
CA GLY A 25 -13.55 -0.63 34.85
C GLY A 25 -13.74 0.68 34.08
N ALA A 26 -14.30 0.67 32.88
CA ALA A 26 -14.32 1.83 31.98
C ALA A 26 -15.64 2.62 31.94
N LEU A 27 -16.53 2.45 32.92
CA LEU A 27 -17.78 3.20 33.01
C LEU A 27 -17.78 4.02 34.30
N LEU A 28 -17.38 5.29 34.22
CA LEU A 28 -17.75 6.45 35.03
C LEU A 28 -16.53 7.41 35.22
N MET A 29 -16.20 8.15 34.17
CA MET A 29 -15.51 9.42 34.37
C MET A 29 -16.42 10.56 33.91
N PRO A 30 -16.54 11.66 34.68
CA PRO A 30 -17.36 12.80 34.29
C PRO A 30 -16.72 13.51 33.11
N ILE A 31 -17.46 13.67 32.02
CA ILE A 31 -17.07 14.52 30.88
C ILE A 31 -17.16 15.97 31.34
N SER A 32 -16.01 16.57 31.60
CA SER A 32 -15.88 18.02 31.74
C SER A 32 -15.87 18.62 30.35
N SER A 33 -16.98 19.19 29.90
CA SER A 33 -17.07 19.97 28.65
C SER A 33 -16.50 21.38 28.90
N GLY A 34 -15.20 21.52 28.79
CA GLY A 34 -14.56 22.81 28.52
C GLY A 34 -14.61 23.00 26.99
N ALA A 35 -15.31 24.05 26.54
CA ALA A 35 -15.18 24.50 25.15
C ALA A 35 -13.80 25.13 25.00
N GLU A 36 -12.79 24.36 24.62
CA GLU A 36 -11.54 24.88 24.07
C GLU A 36 -11.84 25.49 22.70
N GLU A 37 -11.53 26.75 22.49
CA GLU A 37 -11.42 27.33 21.16
C GLU A 37 -10.36 26.52 20.40
N VAL A 38 -10.80 25.60 19.54
CA VAL A 38 -9.91 24.82 18.68
C VAL A 38 -9.39 25.74 17.59
N TYR A 39 -8.21 26.32 17.80
CA TYR A 39 -7.43 26.91 16.71
C TYR A 39 -7.05 25.78 15.75
N SER A 40 -7.77 25.67 14.65
CA SER A 40 -7.38 24.73 13.58
C SER A 40 -6.16 25.30 12.87
N LEU A 41 -5.01 24.66 13.07
CA LEU A 41 -3.83 24.92 12.26
C LEU A 41 -4.13 24.60 10.79
N PRO A 42 -3.53 25.32 9.82
CA PRO A 42 -3.70 24.97 8.41
C PRO A 42 -3.25 23.53 8.15
N GLU A 43 -4.03 22.81 7.35
CA GLU A 43 -3.71 21.45 6.96
C GLU A 43 -2.42 21.42 6.13
N MET A 44 -1.41 20.72 6.65
CA MET A 44 -0.11 20.58 6.01
C MET A 44 -0.02 19.25 5.28
N VAL A 45 0.42 19.29 4.03
CA VAL A 45 0.70 18.11 3.19
C VAL A 45 2.18 18.05 2.85
N VAL A 46 2.74 16.86 2.78
CA VAL A 46 4.18 16.63 2.52
C VAL A 46 4.39 15.94 1.19
N THR A 47 3.44 15.07 0.80
CA THR A 47 3.61 14.13 -0.30
C THR A 47 3.80 14.82 -1.65
N ALA A 48 3.07 15.91 -1.93
CA ALA A 48 3.13 16.53 -3.26
C ALA A 48 4.53 17.07 -3.62
N GLU A 49 5.20 17.73 -2.67
CA GLU A 49 6.47 18.45 -2.93
C GLU A 49 7.66 17.90 -2.15
N LYS A 50 7.50 16.75 -1.48
CA LYS A 50 8.49 16.18 -0.52
C LYS A 50 8.91 17.17 0.60
N MET A 51 8.11 18.19 0.84
CA MET A 51 8.27 19.19 1.90
C MET A 51 6.90 19.58 2.47
N PRO A 52 6.82 20.04 3.74
CA PRO A 52 5.56 20.50 4.32
C PRO A 52 5.06 21.77 3.62
N VAL A 53 3.87 21.71 3.01
CA VAL A 53 3.20 22.81 2.33
C VAL A 53 1.76 22.90 2.84
N GLU A 54 1.21 24.09 2.97
CA GLU A 54 -0.22 24.25 3.23
C GLU A 54 -1.03 23.64 2.09
N SER A 55 -1.98 22.77 2.37
CA SER A 55 -2.84 22.09 1.38
C SER A 55 -3.53 23.10 0.44
N LYS A 56 -3.86 24.29 0.96
CA LYS A 56 -4.46 25.38 0.17
C LYS A 56 -3.54 25.94 -0.92
N LYS A 57 -2.24 25.96 -0.68
CA LYS A 57 -1.23 26.50 -1.61
C LYS A 57 -0.67 25.45 -2.58
N GLU A 58 -0.89 24.17 -2.27
CA GLU A 58 -0.45 23.06 -3.12
C GLU A 58 -1.23 23.06 -4.45
N PRO A 59 -0.57 23.16 -5.63
CA PRO A 59 -1.23 23.16 -6.91
C PRO A 59 -1.95 21.86 -7.23
N GLN A 60 -1.35 20.70 -6.88
CA GLN A 60 -1.98 19.40 -7.09
C GLN A 60 -3.21 19.21 -6.22
N ALA A 61 -4.14 18.44 -6.72
CA ALA A 61 -5.31 18.07 -5.93
C ALA A 61 -4.91 17.05 -4.87
N VAL A 62 -4.73 17.51 -3.64
CA VAL A 62 -4.45 16.64 -2.49
C VAL A 62 -5.72 16.45 -1.67
N GLN A 63 -5.92 15.26 -1.15
CA GLN A 63 -6.91 14.95 -0.11
C GLN A 63 -6.18 14.26 1.04
N VAL A 64 -6.45 14.71 2.24
CA VAL A 64 -5.96 14.11 3.47
C VAL A 64 -7.12 13.37 4.12
N VAL A 65 -6.88 12.16 4.57
CA VAL A 65 -7.79 11.40 5.44
C VAL A 65 -7.08 11.30 6.78
N ASP A 66 -7.56 12.03 7.76
CA ASP A 66 -6.95 12.07 9.09
C ASP A 66 -7.45 10.90 9.97
N GLN A 67 -6.82 10.73 11.14
CA GLN A 67 -7.17 9.67 12.08
C GLN A 67 -8.63 9.75 12.53
N LYS A 68 -9.19 10.95 12.72
CA LYS A 68 -10.58 11.12 13.16
C LYS A 68 -11.56 10.68 12.09
N GLU A 69 -11.25 10.96 10.83
CA GLU A 69 -12.04 10.48 9.69
C GLU A 69 -11.98 8.96 9.58
N ILE A 70 -10.79 8.35 9.71
CA ILE A 70 -10.60 6.90 9.72
C ILE A 70 -11.42 6.24 10.84
N GLU A 71 -11.35 6.78 12.05
CA GLU A 71 -12.10 6.28 13.20
C GLU A 71 -13.62 6.45 13.05
N SER A 72 -14.05 7.59 12.49
CA SER A 72 -15.49 7.88 12.30
C SER A 72 -16.16 6.95 11.29
N LEU A 73 -15.39 6.41 10.35
CA LEU A 73 -15.84 5.42 9.37
C LEU A 73 -16.01 4.01 9.96
N GLY A 74 -15.39 3.75 11.11
CA GLY A 74 -15.26 2.39 11.61
C GLY A 74 -14.43 1.51 10.67
N ALA A 75 -13.48 2.09 9.92
CA ALA A 75 -12.59 1.33 9.05
C ALA A 75 -11.82 0.30 9.88
N VAL A 76 -11.73 -0.93 9.39
CA VAL A 76 -11.00 -2.02 10.06
C VAL A 76 -9.61 -2.25 9.46
N ASN A 77 -9.32 -1.65 8.30
CA ASN A 77 -8.02 -1.69 7.64
C ASN A 77 -7.80 -0.45 6.76
N ALA A 78 -6.55 -0.23 6.31
CA ALA A 78 -6.17 0.92 5.49
C ALA A 78 -6.91 0.98 4.14
N THR A 79 -7.32 -0.16 3.59
CA THR A 79 -8.10 -0.21 2.35
C THR A 79 -9.45 0.48 2.52
N GLN A 80 -10.17 0.18 3.62
CA GLN A 80 -11.47 0.80 3.89
C GLN A 80 -11.34 2.30 4.16
N ALA A 81 -10.25 2.74 4.78
CA ALA A 81 -9.99 4.17 4.96
C ALA A 81 -9.91 4.93 3.63
N LEU A 82 -9.51 4.26 2.53
CA LEU A 82 -9.46 4.85 1.19
C LEU A 82 -10.82 4.91 0.47
N GLU A 83 -11.85 4.22 0.94
CA GLU A 83 -13.20 4.26 0.33
C GLU A 83 -13.81 5.66 0.34
N LEU A 84 -13.39 6.52 1.28
CA LEU A 84 -13.80 7.93 1.35
C LEU A 84 -13.12 8.82 0.34
N VAL A 85 -12.04 8.37 -0.27
CA VAL A 85 -11.25 9.24 -1.13
C VAL A 85 -11.91 9.34 -2.51
N THR A 86 -12.35 10.53 -2.86
CA THR A 86 -12.96 10.79 -4.16
C THR A 86 -12.02 10.40 -5.30
N GLY A 87 -12.52 9.62 -6.26
CA GLY A 87 -11.76 9.19 -7.45
C GLY A 87 -10.87 7.97 -7.22
N ILE A 88 -10.86 7.40 -6.03
CA ILE A 88 -10.36 6.04 -5.80
C ILE A 88 -11.48 5.05 -6.09
N ASN A 89 -11.13 4.00 -6.82
CA ASN A 89 -11.98 2.84 -7.04
C ASN A 89 -11.23 1.61 -6.49
N LEU A 90 -11.84 0.96 -5.52
CA LEU A 90 -11.31 -0.26 -4.91
C LEU A 90 -12.03 -1.46 -5.52
N SER A 91 -11.28 -2.34 -6.14
CA SER A 91 -11.81 -3.61 -6.65
C SER A 91 -11.30 -4.74 -5.77
N SER A 92 -12.13 -5.19 -4.85
CA SER A 92 -11.92 -6.43 -4.10
C SER A 92 -12.58 -7.56 -4.89
N GLY A 93 -11.82 -8.63 -5.15
CA GLY A 93 -12.16 -9.55 -6.18
C GLY A 93 -13.36 -10.42 -6.01
N LYS A 94 -13.93 -10.68 -7.16
CA LYS A 94 -14.79 -11.83 -7.43
C LYS A 94 -13.94 -12.99 -7.95
N ALA A 95 -14.47 -14.21 -7.86
CA ALA A 95 -13.86 -15.44 -8.33
C ALA A 95 -13.12 -15.30 -9.68
N GLY A 96 -11.93 -15.87 -9.75
CA GLY A 96 -11.11 -15.90 -10.97
C GLY A 96 -10.20 -14.70 -11.22
N SER A 97 -10.19 -13.70 -10.34
CA SER A 97 -9.23 -12.58 -10.40
C SER A 97 -8.18 -12.69 -9.28
N THR A 98 -7.07 -11.93 -9.39
CA THR A 98 -6.06 -11.81 -8.32
C THR A 98 -6.65 -11.38 -6.98
N ALA A 99 -7.78 -10.72 -7.02
CA ALA A 99 -8.54 -10.33 -5.85
C ALA A 99 -9.26 -11.53 -5.19
N SER A 100 -9.46 -12.66 -5.89
CA SER A 100 -9.90 -13.91 -5.25
C SER A 100 -8.85 -14.47 -4.28
N MET A 101 -7.60 -14.05 -4.39
CA MET A 101 -6.50 -14.37 -3.47
C MET A 101 -6.42 -13.41 -2.28
N GLY A 102 -7.43 -12.56 -2.05
CA GLY A 102 -7.49 -11.62 -0.92
C GLY A 102 -6.83 -10.27 -1.16
N GLY A 103 -6.39 -9.96 -2.38
CA GLY A 103 -5.85 -8.66 -2.74
C GLY A 103 -6.93 -7.64 -3.12
N THR A 104 -6.67 -6.37 -2.90
CA THR A 104 -7.52 -5.26 -3.33
C THR A 104 -6.79 -4.38 -4.32
N GLN A 105 -7.31 -4.28 -5.53
CA GLN A 105 -6.76 -3.37 -6.53
C GLN A 105 -7.19 -1.94 -6.23
N VAL A 106 -6.23 -1.03 -6.22
CA VAL A 106 -6.45 0.40 -5.98
C VAL A 106 -6.28 1.14 -7.29
N MET A 107 -7.36 1.64 -7.83
CA MET A 107 -7.36 2.47 -9.06
C MET A 107 -7.63 3.93 -8.68
N LEU A 108 -6.90 4.85 -9.30
CA LEU A 108 -7.06 6.28 -9.07
C LEU A 108 -7.30 6.99 -10.40
N ARG A 109 -8.43 7.69 -10.53
CA ARG A 109 -8.83 8.40 -11.77
C ARG A 109 -8.81 7.53 -13.03
N GLY A 110 -9.18 6.26 -12.91
CA GLY A 110 -9.18 5.29 -14.01
C GLY A 110 -7.80 4.71 -14.37
N MET A 111 -6.74 5.12 -13.69
CA MET A 111 -5.43 4.48 -13.79
C MET A 111 -5.39 3.19 -12.98
N ASN A 112 -4.73 2.18 -13.51
CA ASN A 112 -4.63 0.86 -12.89
C ASN A 112 -3.74 0.86 -11.65
N THR A 113 -3.83 -0.20 -10.86
CA THR A 113 -3.10 -0.35 -9.61
C THR A 113 -1.56 -0.24 -9.76
N ASN A 114 -1.00 -0.69 -10.88
CA ASN A 114 0.43 -0.56 -11.19
C ASN A 114 0.86 0.83 -11.69
N GLN A 115 -0.09 1.75 -11.88
CA GLN A 115 0.13 3.15 -12.29
C GLN A 115 -0.13 4.14 -11.13
N VAL A 116 -0.47 3.63 -9.95
CA VAL A 116 -0.66 4.38 -8.70
C VAL A 116 0.46 3.99 -7.75
N LEU A 117 1.16 4.97 -7.22
CA LEU A 117 2.25 4.74 -6.28
C LEU A 117 1.73 4.76 -4.85
N ILE A 118 1.97 3.68 -4.08
CA ILE A 118 1.69 3.64 -2.64
C ILE A 118 3.02 3.72 -1.87
N LEU A 119 3.05 4.58 -0.87
CA LEU A 119 4.22 4.84 -0.03
C LEU A 119 3.85 4.74 1.46
N VAL A 120 4.84 4.41 2.28
CA VAL A 120 4.78 4.52 3.75
C VAL A 120 5.87 5.47 4.21
N ASP A 121 5.49 6.59 4.81
CA ASP A 121 6.39 7.70 5.18
C ASP A 121 7.31 8.12 4.01
N GLY A 122 6.76 8.18 2.78
CA GLY A 122 7.51 8.54 1.57
C GLY A 122 8.40 7.45 0.99
N ARG A 123 8.46 6.26 1.59
CA ARG A 123 9.28 5.13 1.15
C ARG A 123 8.44 4.10 0.39
N ARG A 124 9.02 3.50 -0.63
CA ARG A 124 8.47 2.30 -1.28
C ARG A 124 8.75 1.07 -0.42
N MET A 125 7.85 0.11 -0.47
CA MET A 125 8.00 -1.20 0.15
C MET A 125 8.13 -2.27 -0.94
N ALA A 126 8.75 -3.39 -0.62
CA ALA A 126 8.78 -4.54 -1.51
C ALA A 126 7.36 -5.06 -1.73
N ASP A 127 7.00 -5.33 -2.97
CA ASP A 127 5.66 -5.78 -3.32
C ASP A 127 5.68 -6.71 -4.55
N GLU A 128 4.61 -7.49 -4.71
CA GLU A 128 4.41 -8.30 -5.91
C GLU A 128 4.30 -7.36 -7.13
N ASP A 129 5.12 -7.55 -8.15
CA ASP A 129 5.34 -6.56 -9.21
C ASP A 129 4.61 -6.85 -10.53
N THR A 130 3.61 -7.73 -10.55
CA THR A 130 2.80 -7.93 -11.74
C THR A 130 1.81 -6.77 -11.93
N SER A 131 1.35 -6.57 -13.17
CA SER A 131 0.34 -5.54 -13.48
C SER A 131 -0.97 -5.68 -12.69
N GLN A 132 -1.26 -6.86 -12.15
CA GLN A 132 -2.47 -7.16 -11.41
C GLN A 132 -2.27 -7.23 -9.90
N THR A 133 -1.08 -7.61 -9.45
CA THR A 133 -0.81 -7.82 -8.01
C THR A 133 -0.11 -6.65 -7.34
N LYS A 134 0.54 -5.78 -8.10
CA LYS A 134 1.22 -4.60 -7.54
C LYS A 134 0.25 -3.75 -6.70
N ASN A 135 0.67 -3.39 -5.50
CA ASN A 135 -0.12 -2.68 -4.49
C ASN A 135 -1.35 -3.44 -3.95
N ALA A 136 -1.71 -4.60 -4.51
CA ALA A 136 -2.95 -5.30 -4.15
C ALA A 136 -2.97 -5.80 -2.70
N TYR A 137 -1.81 -6.07 -2.14
CA TYR A 137 -1.68 -6.59 -0.77
C TYR A 137 -1.06 -5.61 0.22
N LEU A 138 -0.45 -4.53 -0.27
CA LEU A 138 0.33 -3.59 0.54
C LEU A 138 -0.51 -2.95 1.65
N LEU A 139 -1.72 -2.47 1.32
CA LEU A 139 -2.59 -1.80 2.28
C LEU A 139 -3.05 -2.71 3.42
N SER A 140 -3.16 -4.02 3.18
CA SER A 140 -3.57 -4.97 4.21
C SER A 140 -2.47 -5.30 5.22
N ARG A 141 -1.23 -4.88 4.94
CA ARG A 141 -0.07 -5.10 5.81
C ARG A 141 0.15 -3.98 6.82
N ILE A 142 -0.58 -2.86 6.71
CA ILE A 142 -0.36 -1.67 7.53
C ILE A 142 -1.46 -1.56 8.59
N PRO A 143 -1.14 -1.74 9.89
CA PRO A 143 -2.11 -1.62 10.97
C PRO A 143 -2.66 -0.20 11.10
N LEU A 144 -3.96 -0.06 11.27
CA LEU A 144 -4.60 1.25 11.46
C LEU A 144 -4.08 1.99 12.69
N SER A 145 -3.72 1.27 13.74
CA SER A 145 -3.17 1.85 14.97
C SER A 145 -1.86 2.62 14.75
N THR A 146 -1.13 2.30 13.67
CA THR A 146 0.13 2.98 13.30
C THR A 146 -0.07 4.19 12.40
N ILE A 147 -1.25 4.36 11.78
CA ILE A 147 -1.52 5.43 10.81
C ILE A 147 -1.88 6.73 11.53
N ASP A 148 -1.20 7.82 11.16
CA ASP A 148 -1.54 9.19 11.56
C ASP A 148 -2.51 9.82 10.55
N LYS A 149 -2.18 9.74 9.26
CA LYS A 149 -3.03 10.21 8.17
C LYS A 149 -2.64 9.54 6.85
N ILE A 150 -3.54 9.62 5.87
CA ILE A 150 -3.29 9.19 4.49
C ILE A 150 -3.38 10.42 3.60
N GLU A 151 -2.32 10.71 2.87
CA GLU A 151 -2.28 11.78 1.86
C GLU A 151 -2.44 11.17 0.47
N VAL A 152 -3.44 11.63 -0.28
CA VAL A 152 -3.70 11.20 -1.64
C VAL A 152 -3.50 12.36 -2.59
N VAL A 153 -2.40 12.31 -3.35
CA VAL A 153 -2.05 13.28 -4.37
C VAL A 153 -2.53 12.76 -5.71
N ARG A 154 -3.34 13.55 -6.41
CA ARG A 154 -3.91 13.19 -7.70
C ARG A 154 -3.18 13.89 -8.83
N GLY A 155 -2.94 13.16 -9.91
CA GLY A 155 -2.20 13.67 -11.06
C GLY A 155 -0.76 13.17 -11.09
N PRO A 156 -0.01 13.49 -12.16
CA PRO A 156 1.33 12.95 -12.37
C PRO A 156 2.29 13.49 -11.32
N SER A 157 2.80 12.59 -10.49
CA SER A 157 3.78 12.88 -9.43
C SER A 157 5.20 12.40 -9.79
N GLY A 158 5.43 12.12 -11.07
CA GLY A 158 6.71 11.61 -11.57
C GLY A 158 7.89 12.54 -11.31
N ALA A 159 7.67 13.87 -11.31
CA ALA A 159 8.71 14.84 -10.98
C ALA A 159 9.29 14.68 -9.56
N MET A 160 8.49 14.19 -8.61
CA MET A 160 8.94 13.97 -7.23
C MET A 160 9.35 12.51 -6.96
N TYR A 161 8.63 11.55 -7.53
CA TYR A 161 8.74 10.13 -7.16
C TYR A 161 9.23 9.21 -8.28
N GLY A 162 9.39 9.73 -9.50
CA GLY A 162 9.82 8.94 -10.67
C GLY A 162 8.75 8.00 -11.19
N SER A 163 9.16 6.79 -11.56
CA SER A 163 8.27 5.75 -12.11
C SER A 163 7.08 5.44 -11.19
N ASP A 164 5.96 5.00 -11.80
CA ASP A 164 4.73 4.49 -11.18
C ASP A 164 3.76 5.57 -10.63
N GLY A 165 4.19 6.84 -10.51
CA GLY A 165 3.34 7.94 -10.06
C GLY A 165 2.52 8.59 -11.19
N MET A 166 2.04 7.84 -12.20
CA MET A 166 1.29 8.38 -13.34
C MET A 166 -0.11 8.84 -12.96
N GLY A 167 -0.84 8.04 -12.20
CA GLY A 167 -2.21 8.33 -11.73
C GLY A 167 -2.22 9.19 -10.47
N GLY A 168 -1.16 9.13 -9.69
CA GLY A 168 -1.01 9.82 -8.42
C GLY A 168 -0.25 9.01 -7.39
N VAL A 169 -0.20 9.54 -6.17
CA VAL A 169 0.51 8.94 -5.03
C VAL A 169 -0.43 8.85 -3.84
N ILE A 170 -0.44 7.71 -3.18
CA ILE A 170 -1.05 7.47 -1.88
C ILE A 170 0.08 7.29 -0.88
N ASN A 171 0.22 8.21 0.07
CA ASN A 171 1.25 8.13 1.08
C ASN A 171 0.62 7.94 2.46
N ILE A 172 0.93 6.84 3.09
CA ILE A 172 0.50 6.52 4.44
C ILE A 172 1.54 7.08 5.40
N ILE A 173 1.15 8.09 6.16
CA ILE A 173 1.99 8.73 7.15
C ILE A 173 1.77 8.02 8.49
N THR A 174 2.85 7.51 9.06
CA THR A 174 2.78 6.80 10.35
C THR A 174 2.93 7.75 11.53
N LYS A 175 2.30 7.38 12.65
CA LYS A 175 2.41 8.10 13.93
C LYS A 175 3.86 8.10 14.41
N LYS A 176 4.35 9.28 14.78
CA LYS A 176 5.68 9.42 15.39
C LYS A 176 5.63 9.13 16.90
N PRO A 177 6.73 8.66 17.51
CA PRO A 177 6.77 8.36 18.95
C PRO A 177 6.97 9.61 19.81
N ASP A 178 6.21 10.69 19.57
CA ASP A 178 6.45 12.00 20.18
C ASP A 178 5.86 12.12 21.59
N LYS A 179 4.79 11.36 21.88
CA LYS A 179 4.08 11.42 23.17
C LYS A 179 3.98 10.02 23.78
N GLU A 180 3.95 9.95 25.12
CA GLU A 180 3.61 8.72 25.80
C GLU A 180 2.15 8.36 25.53
N GLU A 181 1.93 7.19 24.94
CA GLU A 181 0.61 6.74 24.55
C GLU A 181 0.54 5.21 24.54
N THR A 182 -0.57 4.69 24.99
CA THR A 182 -0.91 3.26 24.84
C THR A 182 -2.24 3.17 24.10
N VAL A 183 -2.24 2.54 22.93
CA VAL A 183 -3.44 2.28 22.16
C VAL A 183 -3.69 0.78 22.15
N LEU A 184 -4.89 0.39 22.58
CA LEU A 184 -5.41 -0.97 22.46
C LEU A 184 -6.61 -0.91 21.54
N GLY A 185 -6.50 -1.55 20.39
CA GLY A 185 -7.55 -1.64 19.40
C GLY A 185 -8.14 -3.04 19.35
N PHE A 186 -9.44 -3.12 19.15
CA PHE A 186 -10.14 -4.34 18.78
C PHE A 186 -11.12 -4.00 17.68
N HIS A 187 -11.05 -4.70 16.59
CA HIS A 187 -11.98 -4.54 15.49
C HIS A 187 -12.63 -5.86 15.12
N THR A 188 -13.88 -5.81 14.71
CA THR A 188 -14.62 -6.97 14.22
C THR A 188 -15.57 -6.55 13.12
N GLY A 189 -15.51 -7.25 12.01
CA GLY A 189 -16.40 -7.11 10.88
C GLY A 189 -16.90 -8.46 10.41
N GLU A 190 -17.65 -8.49 9.32
CA GLU A 190 -18.13 -9.73 8.70
C GLU A 190 -16.96 -10.59 8.25
N ALA A 191 -16.00 -9.99 7.56
CA ALA A 191 -14.87 -10.67 6.95
C ALA A 191 -13.70 -10.92 7.90
N GLU A 192 -13.46 -10.05 8.89
CA GLU A 192 -12.30 -10.20 9.77
C GLU A 192 -12.55 -9.70 11.18
N TRP A 193 -11.71 -10.16 12.10
CA TRP A 193 -11.54 -9.58 13.43
C TRP A 193 -10.05 -9.49 13.75
N GLY A 194 -9.68 -8.51 14.56
CA GLY A 194 -8.28 -8.29 14.91
C GLY A 194 -8.09 -7.52 16.19
N GLU A 195 -6.85 -7.50 16.64
CA GLU A 195 -6.38 -6.84 17.85
C GLU A 195 -5.11 -6.05 17.52
N ASP A 196 -5.02 -4.85 18.05
CA ASP A 196 -3.89 -3.94 17.89
C ASP A 196 -3.39 -3.48 19.25
N LEU A 197 -2.09 -3.47 19.42
CA LEU A 197 -1.39 -2.84 20.54
C LEU A 197 -0.35 -1.88 19.97
N ARG A 198 -0.38 -0.63 20.39
CA ARG A 198 0.71 0.32 20.18
C ARG A 198 1.09 0.94 21.51
N TYR A 199 2.37 0.91 21.83
CA TYR A 199 2.93 1.56 23.00
C TYR A 199 4.03 2.53 22.57
N THR A 200 3.94 3.76 23.02
CA THR A 200 4.91 4.82 22.75
C THR A 200 5.41 5.39 24.07
N THR A 201 6.72 5.43 24.23
CA THR A 201 7.33 5.87 25.50
C THR A 201 7.27 7.38 25.72
N GLY A 202 6.96 8.16 24.65
CA GLY A 202 7.29 9.58 24.69
C GLY A 202 8.79 9.81 24.85
N LYS A 203 9.18 10.97 25.35
CA LYS A 203 10.57 11.37 25.51
C LYS A 203 11.20 10.74 26.77
N LEU A 204 12.12 9.79 26.59
CA LEU A 204 12.96 9.19 27.62
C LEU A 204 14.43 9.63 27.43
N GLY A 205 14.82 10.75 28.04
CA GLY A 205 16.10 11.39 27.75
C GLY A 205 16.13 11.87 26.29
N ARG A 206 17.10 11.38 25.51
CA ARG A 206 17.22 11.69 24.07
C ARG A 206 16.52 10.68 23.16
N TRP A 207 15.83 9.70 23.71
CA TRP A 207 15.17 8.63 22.97
C TRP A 207 13.66 8.74 23.06
N ASN A 208 13.02 8.54 21.93
CA ASN A 208 11.59 8.23 21.84
C ASN A 208 11.46 6.87 21.19
N SER A 209 10.56 6.03 21.66
CA SER A 209 10.38 4.69 21.10
C SER A 209 8.91 4.36 20.96
N SER A 210 8.56 3.67 19.89
CA SER A 210 7.24 3.10 19.68
C SER A 210 7.39 1.62 19.38
N PHE A 211 6.55 0.83 19.99
CA PHE A 211 6.35 -0.59 19.69
C PHE A 211 4.92 -0.80 19.26
N HIS A 212 4.70 -1.61 18.24
CA HIS A 212 3.37 -2.05 17.89
C HIS A 212 3.33 -3.54 17.60
N TYR A 213 2.16 -4.11 17.83
CA TYR A 213 1.80 -5.47 17.46
C TYR A 213 0.36 -5.47 16.97
N SER A 214 0.12 -6.07 15.82
CA SER A 214 -1.20 -6.25 15.25
C SER A 214 -1.42 -7.70 14.85
N THR A 215 -2.64 -8.18 15.03
CA THR A 215 -3.05 -9.49 14.51
C THR A 215 -4.46 -9.42 13.99
N ALA A 216 -4.69 -10.04 12.84
CA ALA A 216 -6.01 -10.16 12.25
C ALA A 216 -6.29 -11.59 11.79
N LYS A 217 -7.52 -12.03 11.97
CA LYS A 217 -8.03 -13.31 11.45
C LYS A 217 -9.12 -13.03 10.43
N VAL A 218 -8.84 -13.36 9.18
CA VAL A 218 -9.78 -13.28 8.08
C VAL A 218 -10.63 -14.54 8.06
N ARG A 219 -11.94 -14.36 8.03
CA ARG A 219 -12.92 -15.47 8.07
C ARG A 219 -13.19 -16.01 6.67
N PRO A 220 -13.46 -17.31 6.51
CA PRO A 220 -13.91 -17.85 5.23
C PRO A 220 -15.34 -17.35 4.94
N LEU A 221 -15.49 -16.58 3.87
CA LEU A 221 -16.78 -16.19 3.33
C LEU A 221 -16.98 -16.91 2.00
N SER A 222 -18.05 -17.68 1.87
CA SER A 222 -18.33 -18.45 0.67
C SER A 222 -19.29 -17.68 -0.25
N TYR A 223 -18.90 -17.54 -1.49
CA TYR A 223 -19.72 -16.95 -2.55
C TYR A 223 -20.13 -18.02 -3.54
N ARG A 224 -21.41 -18.13 -3.85
CA ARG A 224 -21.88 -19.00 -4.91
C ARG A 224 -21.75 -18.28 -6.25
N ASN A 225 -21.05 -18.93 -7.19
CA ASN A 225 -20.85 -18.41 -8.52
C ASN A 225 -21.75 -19.20 -9.50
N GLN A 226 -22.96 -18.67 -9.72
CA GLN A 226 -23.90 -19.22 -10.69
C GLN A 226 -24.07 -18.24 -11.83
N GLY A 227 -23.95 -18.68 -13.05
CA GLY A 227 -24.13 -17.84 -14.22
C GLY A 227 -24.41 -18.63 -15.49
N THR A 228 -24.89 -17.93 -16.48
CA THR A 228 -24.99 -18.39 -17.85
C THR A 228 -24.15 -17.45 -18.70
N ASP A 229 -23.17 -17.99 -19.43
CA ASP A 229 -22.37 -17.16 -20.33
C ASP A 229 -23.15 -16.76 -21.59
N GLU A 230 -22.57 -15.89 -22.41
CA GLU A 230 -23.17 -15.42 -23.68
C GLU A 230 -23.52 -16.55 -24.66
N ARG A 231 -22.94 -17.73 -24.47
CA ARG A 231 -23.20 -18.94 -25.28
C ARG A 231 -24.26 -19.83 -24.65
N GLY A 232 -24.84 -19.48 -23.53
CA GLY A 232 -25.82 -20.26 -22.81
C GLY A 232 -25.24 -21.41 -21.97
N ILE A 233 -23.92 -21.36 -21.68
CA ILE A 233 -23.27 -22.37 -20.84
C ILE A 233 -23.56 -21.99 -19.38
N ILE A 234 -24.15 -22.93 -18.65
CA ILE A 234 -24.49 -22.74 -17.23
C ILE A 234 -23.29 -23.21 -16.39
N THR A 235 -22.79 -22.34 -15.53
CA THR A 235 -21.77 -22.64 -14.53
C THR A 235 -22.39 -22.64 -13.13
N ASP A 236 -22.02 -23.58 -12.28
CA ASP A 236 -22.43 -23.65 -10.87
C ASP A 236 -21.19 -23.98 -10.04
N GLY A 237 -20.60 -22.93 -9.52
CA GLY A 237 -19.40 -23.01 -8.70
C GLY A 237 -19.53 -22.28 -7.39
N TRP A 238 -18.49 -22.30 -6.59
CA TRP A 238 -18.38 -21.52 -5.36
C TRP A 238 -16.93 -21.06 -5.16
N ASP A 239 -16.78 -19.98 -4.43
CA ASP A 239 -15.49 -19.36 -4.15
C ASP A 239 -15.42 -18.96 -2.67
N VAL A 240 -14.29 -19.27 -2.03
CA VAL A 240 -13.93 -18.80 -0.69
C VAL A 240 -12.61 -18.06 -0.85
N PRO A 241 -12.64 -16.74 -1.05
CA PRO A 241 -11.44 -15.93 -1.20
C PRO A 241 -10.58 -15.97 0.06
N GLY A 242 -9.36 -15.50 -0.03
CA GLY A 242 -8.32 -15.62 0.97
C GLY A 242 -8.79 -15.43 2.40
N TYR A 243 -8.68 -16.48 3.21
CA TYR A 243 -8.97 -16.47 4.64
C TYR A 243 -7.79 -17.05 5.42
N GLY A 244 -7.57 -16.58 6.62
CA GLY A 244 -6.41 -17.03 7.39
C GLY A 244 -6.00 -16.04 8.47
N ARG A 245 -4.71 -15.85 8.62
CA ARG A 245 -4.13 -15.01 9.67
C ARG A 245 -3.10 -14.05 9.11
N ARG A 246 -3.10 -12.84 9.65
CA ARG A 246 -2.06 -11.81 9.49
C ARG A 246 -1.54 -11.38 10.85
N GLN A 247 -0.26 -11.09 10.94
CA GLN A 247 0.38 -10.52 12.12
C GLN A 247 1.46 -9.55 11.70
N GLU A 248 1.62 -8.48 12.46
CA GLU A 248 2.70 -7.52 12.29
C GLU A 248 3.26 -7.12 13.64
N ILE A 249 4.56 -6.96 13.70
CA ILE A 249 5.29 -6.43 14.85
C ILE A 249 6.29 -5.40 14.37
N GLY A 250 6.38 -4.27 15.05
CA GLY A 250 7.33 -3.24 14.69
C GLY A 250 7.87 -2.46 15.87
N LEU A 251 9.05 -1.91 15.63
CA LEU A 251 9.77 -1.03 16.53
C LEU A 251 10.22 0.21 15.75
N ASP A 252 9.95 1.38 16.32
CA ASP A 252 10.40 2.67 15.82
C ASP A 252 11.11 3.42 16.94
N LYS A 253 12.31 3.92 16.68
CA LYS A 253 13.12 4.66 17.63
C LYS A 253 13.62 5.94 17.02
N VAL A 254 13.53 7.02 17.77
CA VAL A 254 14.06 8.33 17.41
C VAL A 254 15.08 8.75 18.47
N TYR A 255 16.28 9.09 18.03
CA TYR A 255 17.31 9.72 18.83
C TYR A 255 17.36 11.21 18.50
N ASP A 256 17.13 12.07 19.49
CA ASP A 256 17.22 13.52 19.36
C ASP A 256 18.56 13.99 19.92
N PHE A 257 19.38 14.61 19.05
CA PHE A 257 20.70 15.14 19.46
C PHE A 257 20.58 16.36 20.38
N GLU A 258 19.37 16.96 20.47
CA GLU A 258 19.09 18.16 21.28
C GLU A 258 20.05 19.31 20.98
N ASN A 259 20.44 19.44 19.74
CA ASN A 259 21.33 20.50 19.29
C ASN A 259 20.57 21.62 18.54
N ARG A 260 21.27 22.74 18.26
CA ARG A 260 20.69 23.89 17.56
C ARG A 260 20.04 23.54 16.22
N ASN A 261 20.55 22.52 15.54
CA ASN A 261 20.08 22.10 14.21
C ASN A 261 18.93 21.08 14.27
N GLU A 262 18.37 20.83 15.44
CA GLU A 262 17.28 19.87 15.65
C GLU A 262 17.55 18.49 15.00
N ASN A 263 18.82 18.06 15.03
CA ASN A 263 19.21 16.82 14.39
C ASN A 263 18.57 15.62 15.07
N LYS A 264 18.03 14.70 14.26
CA LYS A 264 17.43 13.44 14.72
C LYS A 264 17.84 12.30 13.84
N VAL A 265 17.96 11.13 14.44
CA VAL A 265 18.06 9.84 13.75
C VAL A 265 16.84 9.03 14.10
N ARG A 266 16.10 8.59 13.09
CA ARG A 266 14.98 7.65 13.23
C ARG A 266 15.37 6.31 12.63
N PHE A 267 15.18 5.24 13.38
CA PHE A 267 15.39 3.86 12.95
C PHE A 267 14.09 3.08 13.17
N GLY A 268 13.68 2.31 12.17
CA GLY A 268 12.52 1.43 12.29
C GLY A 268 12.77 0.06 11.71
N VAL A 269 12.10 -0.93 12.28
CA VAL A 269 12.02 -2.29 11.77
C VAL A 269 10.61 -2.82 11.94
N ASN A 270 10.03 -3.37 10.87
CA ASN A 270 8.74 -4.02 10.87
C ASN A 270 8.88 -5.43 10.31
N TYR A 271 8.14 -6.35 10.89
CA TYR A 271 8.02 -7.72 10.40
C TYR A 271 6.55 -8.09 10.28
N PHE A 272 6.17 -8.51 9.09
CA PHE A 272 4.83 -8.97 8.76
C PHE A 272 4.84 -10.46 8.41
N ASP A 273 3.83 -11.18 8.88
CA ASP A 273 3.60 -12.61 8.63
C ASP A 273 2.14 -12.84 8.25
N GLU A 274 1.92 -13.46 7.11
CA GLU A 274 0.59 -13.79 6.60
C GLU A 274 0.53 -15.24 6.13
N SER A 275 -0.54 -15.94 6.50
CA SER A 275 -0.87 -17.26 5.96
C SER A 275 -2.33 -17.29 5.57
N MET A 276 -2.59 -17.37 4.27
CA MET A 276 -3.92 -17.35 3.68
C MET A 276 -4.22 -18.62 2.91
N LEU A 277 -5.47 -19.05 3.00
CA LEU A 277 -6.06 -20.13 2.21
C LEU A 277 -7.12 -19.57 1.29
N THR A 278 -7.14 -20.03 0.04
CA THR A 278 -8.22 -19.78 -0.92
C THR A 278 -8.77 -21.12 -1.36
N ARG A 279 -10.08 -21.23 -1.53
CA ARG A 279 -10.74 -22.41 -2.06
C ARG A 279 -11.73 -21.99 -3.11
N PHE A 280 -11.80 -22.76 -4.18
CA PHE A 280 -12.79 -22.54 -5.23
C PHE A 280 -13.17 -23.84 -5.92
N ALA A 281 -14.34 -23.86 -6.51
CA ALA A 281 -14.85 -24.96 -7.30
C ALA A 281 -15.72 -24.41 -8.44
N ASP A 282 -15.52 -24.92 -9.63
CA ASP A 282 -16.37 -24.64 -10.78
C ASP A 282 -17.54 -25.62 -10.92
N GLY A 283 -17.57 -26.66 -10.07
CA GLY A 283 -18.65 -27.65 -10.07
C GLY A 283 -18.73 -28.44 -11.35
N GLY A 284 -19.42 -27.91 -12.33
CA GLY A 284 -19.57 -28.50 -13.66
C GLY A 284 -20.19 -27.51 -14.65
N MET A 285 -19.95 -27.77 -15.92
CA MET A 285 -20.44 -26.96 -17.02
C MET A 285 -21.40 -27.77 -17.89
N GLN A 286 -22.60 -27.27 -18.10
CA GLN A 286 -23.57 -27.85 -18.99
C GLN A 286 -23.42 -27.27 -20.40
N MET A 287 -23.04 -28.10 -21.38
CA MET A 287 -22.93 -27.72 -22.78
C MET A 287 -23.99 -28.47 -23.59
N GLY A 288 -25.18 -27.91 -23.72
CA GLY A 288 -26.29 -28.61 -24.36
C GLY A 288 -26.68 -29.88 -23.59
N ARG A 289 -26.47 -31.06 -24.20
CA ARG A 289 -26.71 -32.35 -23.55
C ARG A 289 -25.47 -32.92 -22.83
N LEU A 290 -24.31 -32.31 -22.99
CA LEU A 290 -23.06 -32.75 -22.40
C LEU A 290 -22.83 -32.00 -21.09
N TYR A 291 -22.65 -32.74 -19.98
CA TYR A 291 -22.17 -32.20 -18.71
C TYR A 291 -20.67 -32.48 -18.58
N LEU A 292 -19.89 -31.42 -18.42
CA LEU A 292 -18.46 -31.49 -18.18
C LEU A 292 -18.21 -31.23 -16.69
N PRO A 293 -17.80 -32.22 -15.89
CA PRO A 293 -17.39 -31.98 -14.51
C PRO A 293 -16.12 -31.16 -14.52
N LEU A 294 -16.11 -30.08 -13.74
CA LEU A 294 -14.96 -29.19 -13.52
C LEU A 294 -14.38 -29.43 -12.13
N GLN A 295 -13.44 -28.58 -11.76
CA GLN A 295 -12.76 -28.65 -10.46
C GLN A 295 -13.77 -28.53 -9.31
N LYS A 296 -13.67 -29.40 -8.31
CA LYS A 296 -14.63 -29.47 -7.19
C LYS A 296 -14.13 -28.82 -5.92
N ASP A 297 -12.82 -28.74 -5.68
CA ASP A 297 -12.25 -28.19 -4.46
C ASP A 297 -10.76 -27.87 -4.64
N ASP A 298 -10.47 -26.86 -5.43
CA ASP A 298 -9.11 -26.37 -5.54
C ASP A 298 -8.74 -25.57 -4.30
N ARG A 299 -7.51 -25.77 -3.81
CA ARG A 299 -7.00 -25.12 -2.60
C ARG A 299 -5.66 -24.49 -2.90
N SER A 300 -5.55 -23.20 -2.61
CA SER A 300 -4.29 -22.49 -2.65
C SER A 300 -3.94 -21.97 -1.27
N ARG A 301 -2.75 -22.29 -0.79
CA ARG A 301 -2.17 -21.69 0.42
C ARG A 301 -1.07 -20.74 0.00
N ILE A 302 -1.12 -19.54 0.54
CA ILE A 302 -0.12 -18.50 0.31
C ILE A 302 0.39 -18.04 1.67
N ASP A 303 1.69 -18.19 1.86
CA ASP A 303 2.42 -17.67 3.02
C ASP A 303 3.29 -16.51 2.56
N ARG A 304 3.17 -15.34 3.21
CA ARG A 304 3.95 -14.13 2.95
C ARG A 304 4.67 -13.69 4.20
N HIS A 305 5.93 -13.33 4.06
CA HIS A 305 6.73 -12.74 5.13
C HIS A 305 7.42 -11.49 4.59
N GLU A 306 7.30 -10.40 5.32
CA GLU A 306 7.94 -9.14 4.94
C GLU A 306 8.79 -8.61 6.08
N THR A 307 9.92 -8.05 5.74
CA THR A 307 10.78 -7.32 6.68
C THR A 307 11.12 -5.97 6.07
N ASP A 308 10.78 -4.90 6.78
CA ASP A 308 11.12 -3.54 6.43
C ASP A 308 12.03 -2.94 7.46
N THR A 309 13.10 -2.30 7.00
CA THR A 309 14.03 -1.57 7.85
C THR A 309 14.37 -0.23 7.22
N PHE A 310 14.53 0.78 8.04
CA PHE A 310 14.96 2.08 7.57
C PHE A 310 15.77 2.83 8.61
N LEU A 311 16.62 3.72 8.13
CA LEU A 311 17.34 4.70 8.91
C LEU A 311 17.18 6.06 8.23
N THR A 312 16.73 7.06 8.98
CA THR A 312 16.55 8.42 8.47
C THR A 312 17.28 9.40 9.39
N TYR A 313 18.09 10.28 8.81
CA TYR A 313 18.71 11.39 9.49
C TYR A 313 18.07 12.69 9.03
N THR A 314 17.60 13.49 9.95
CA THR A 314 16.98 14.79 9.66
C THR A 314 17.65 15.88 10.46
N GLY A 315 17.61 17.11 9.94
CA GLY A 315 18.04 18.27 10.66
C GLY A 315 17.52 19.55 10.02
N LYS A 316 17.68 20.66 10.77
CA LYS A 316 17.18 21.96 10.39
C LYS A 316 18.16 23.04 10.81
N THR A 317 18.36 24.01 9.93
CA THR A 317 19.06 25.26 10.21
C THR A 317 18.09 26.44 10.03
N ASP A 318 18.56 27.66 10.21
CA ASP A 318 17.73 28.84 10.00
C ASP A 318 17.15 28.94 8.57
N ARG A 319 17.78 28.32 7.58
CA ARG A 319 17.39 28.38 6.17
C ARG A 319 17.16 27.03 5.50
N ASN A 320 17.68 25.95 6.05
CA ASN A 320 17.68 24.64 5.43
C ASN A 320 16.99 23.61 6.31
N GLU A 321 16.21 22.72 5.67
CA GLU A 321 15.69 21.49 6.25
C GLU A 321 16.21 20.32 5.40
N TYR A 322 17.03 19.44 6.00
CA TYR A 322 17.66 18.34 5.27
C TYR A 322 17.27 16.98 5.81
N GLU A 323 17.26 16.01 4.92
CA GLU A 323 16.94 14.63 5.22
C GLU A 323 17.80 13.69 4.37
N GLY A 324 18.36 12.65 4.98
CA GLY A 324 18.97 11.53 4.31
C GLY A 324 18.38 10.23 4.83
N SER A 325 18.07 9.28 3.96
CA SER A 325 17.52 8.00 4.38
C SER A 325 18.08 6.84 3.58
N VAL A 326 18.17 5.69 4.24
CA VAL A 326 18.39 4.38 3.63
C VAL A 326 17.27 3.46 4.09
N SER A 327 16.73 2.66 3.17
CA SER A 327 15.71 1.67 3.50
C SER A 327 15.94 0.37 2.75
N TYR A 328 15.49 -0.71 3.36
CA TYR A 328 15.47 -2.04 2.80
C TYR A 328 14.14 -2.71 3.14
N SER A 329 13.48 -3.22 2.14
CA SER A 329 12.28 -4.02 2.26
C SER A 329 12.46 -5.34 1.53
N ARG A 330 12.01 -6.43 2.14
CA ARG A 330 12.08 -7.78 1.58
C ARG A 330 10.77 -8.50 1.83
N LEU A 331 10.09 -8.88 0.76
CA LEU A 331 8.88 -9.69 0.77
C LEU A 331 9.21 -11.08 0.20
N THR A 332 8.94 -12.14 0.95
CA THR A 332 8.96 -13.51 0.46
C THR A 332 7.54 -14.04 0.37
N LYS A 333 7.25 -14.77 -0.71
CA LYS A 333 5.97 -15.42 -0.95
C LYS A 333 6.21 -16.89 -1.29
N ASN A 334 5.50 -17.77 -0.59
CA ASN A 334 5.43 -19.18 -0.93
C ASN A 334 3.96 -19.54 -1.19
N SER A 335 3.66 -20.04 -2.37
CA SER A 335 2.33 -20.46 -2.74
C SER A 335 2.33 -21.95 -3.09
N LYS A 336 1.38 -22.67 -2.54
CA LYS A 336 1.14 -24.07 -2.86
C LYS A 336 -0.32 -24.26 -3.23
N THR A 337 -0.56 -24.64 -4.48
CA THR A 337 -1.89 -24.96 -4.97
C THR A 337 -2.04 -26.46 -5.13
N SER A 338 -3.17 -27.00 -4.68
CA SER A 338 -3.61 -28.37 -4.91
C SER A 338 -4.86 -28.30 -5.75
N ASN A 339 -4.81 -28.86 -6.95
CA ASN A 339 -5.90 -28.82 -7.91
C ASN A 339 -6.68 -30.15 -7.86
N ASP A 340 -8.00 -30.03 -7.77
CA ASP A 340 -8.92 -31.14 -7.98
C ASP A 340 -9.20 -31.22 -9.49
N ARG A 341 -8.44 -32.07 -10.14
CA ARG A 341 -8.42 -32.17 -11.62
C ARG A 341 -9.78 -32.50 -12.20
N PRO A 342 -10.13 -31.91 -13.37
CA PRO A 342 -11.27 -32.36 -14.14
C PRO A 342 -11.13 -33.85 -14.52
N ASP A 343 -12.14 -34.62 -14.24
CA ASP A 343 -12.22 -36.04 -14.65
C ASP A 343 -13.19 -36.18 -15.83
N PHE A 344 -12.65 -36.41 -17.01
CA PHE A 344 -13.39 -36.61 -18.23
C PHE A 344 -13.34 -38.08 -18.70
N THR A 345 -13.00 -39.01 -17.81
CA THR A 345 -12.94 -40.45 -18.11
C THR A 345 -14.30 -40.93 -18.61
N GLY A 346 -14.31 -41.57 -19.78
CA GLY A 346 -15.55 -42.04 -20.44
C GLY A 346 -16.35 -40.93 -21.15
N ILE A 347 -15.93 -39.65 -21.04
CA ILE A 347 -16.57 -38.52 -21.73
C ILE A 347 -15.72 -38.09 -22.93
N LEU A 348 -14.40 -37.97 -22.74
CA LEU A 348 -13.46 -37.55 -23.76
C LEU A 348 -12.45 -38.67 -24.09
N PRO A 349 -11.81 -38.64 -25.29
CA PRO A 349 -10.77 -39.59 -25.65
C PRO A 349 -9.59 -39.56 -24.64
N PRO A 350 -8.92 -40.73 -24.39
CA PRO A 350 -7.83 -40.83 -23.40
C PRO A 350 -6.67 -39.85 -23.59
N PHE A 351 -6.34 -39.50 -24.85
CA PHE A 351 -5.28 -38.54 -25.13
C PHE A 351 -5.62 -37.12 -24.61
N VAL A 352 -6.91 -36.78 -24.57
CA VAL A 352 -7.36 -35.49 -24.05
C VAL A 352 -7.15 -35.43 -22.54
N ASN A 353 -7.42 -36.51 -21.80
CA ASN A 353 -7.14 -36.56 -20.36
C ASN A 353 -5.64 -36.40 -20.07
N SER A 354 -4.76 -37.03 -20.87
CA SER A 354 -3.31 -36.85 -20.74
C SER A 354 -2.87 -35.42 -21.05
N MET A 355 -3.50 -34.77 -22.01
CA MET A 355 -3.25 -33.34 -22.27
C MET A 355 -3.72 -32.47 -21.11
N LEU A 356 -4.87 -32.77 -20.52
CA LEU A 356 -5.40 -32.04 -19.36
C LEU A 356 -4.51 -32.21 -18.11
N ASP A 357 -3.85 -33.37 -17.93
CA ASP A 357 -2.87 -33.58 -16.88
C ASP A 357 -1.69 -32.60 -16.96
N THR A 358 -1.33 -32.18 -18.16
CA THR A 358 -0.29 -31.17 -18.39
C THR A 358 -0.81 -29.76 -18.16
N LEU A 359 -2.05 -29.48 -18.55
CA LEU A 359 -2.67 -28.15 -18.40
C LEU A 359 -3.13 -27.87 -16.95
N TYR A 360 -3.56 -28.92 -16.24
CA TYR A 360 -4.02 -28.84 -14.84
C TYR A 360 -3.20 -29.78 -13.95
N PRO A 361 -1.96 -29.41 -13.59
CA PRO A 361 -1.14 -30.26 -12.73
C PRO A 361 -1.83 -30.42 -11.36
N ALA A 362 -1.72 -31.61 -10.75
CA ALA A 362 -2.34 -31.90 -9.45
C ALA A 362 -1.89 -30.96 -8.33
N SER A 363 -0.70 -30.41 -8.46
CA SER A 363 -0.17 -29.41 -7.55
C SER A 363 0.73 -28.46 -8.29
N ASP A 364 0.72 -27.21 -7.83
CA ASP A 364 1.63 -26.17 -8.30
C ASP A 364 2.29 -25.51 -7.10
N TYR A 365 3.54 -25.10 -7.28
CA TYR A 365 4.33 -24.43 -6.27
C TYR A 365 4.96 -23.18 -6.86
N ASP A 366 4.85 -22.08 -6.13
CA ASP A 366 5.48 -20.80 -6.49
C ASP A 366 6.23 -20.25 -5.28
N LYS A 367 7.49 -19.93 -5.51
CA LYS A 367 8.34 -19.22 -4.56
C LYS A 367 8.81 -17.93 -5.19
N ALA A 368 8.63 -16.83 -4.49
CA ALA A 368 9.02 -15.50 -4.94
C ALA A 368 9.64 -14.70 -3.80
N GLU A 369 10.66 -13.94 -4.13
CA GLU A 369 11.30 -12.98 -3.26
C GLU A 369 11.41 -11.65 -4.00
N TYR A 370 10.85 -10.61 -3.39
CA TYR A 370 10.92 -9.24 -3.87
C TYR A 370 11.74 -8.43 -2.89
N THR A 371 12.69 -7.65 -3.39
CA THR A 371 13.47 -6.74 -2.55
C THR A 371 13.48 -5.33 -3.12
N GLU A 372 13.47 -4.36 -2.21
CA GLU A 372 13.57 -2.94 -2.52
C GLU A 372 14.65 -2.32 -1.66
N TRP A 373 15.71 -1.82 -2.27
CA TRP A 373 16.73 -0.98 -1.65
C TRP A 373 16.53 0.46 -2.09
N ALA A 374 16.57 1.39 -1.16
CA ALA A 374 16.53 2.80 -1.50
C ALA A 374 17.51 3.61 -0.63
N LEU A 375 18.20 4.53 -1.30
CA LEU A 375 19.01 5.59 -0.69
C LEU A 375 18.46 6.91 -1.21
N SER A 376 18.15 7.86 -0.31
CA SER A 376 17.69 9.18 -0.71
C SER A 376 18.32 10.27 0.13
N GLY A 377 18.49 11.44 -0.48
CA GLY A 377 18.92 12.66 0.21
C GLY A 377 18.20 13.87 -0.39
N LYS A 378 17.79 14.79 0.47
CA LYS A 378 17.18 16.07 0.05
C LYS A 378 17.58 17.19 0.98
N ASP A 379 17.59 18.39 0.45
CA ASP A 379 17.68 19.64 1.22
C ASP A 379 16.63 20.63 0.70
N THR A 380 15.95 21.29 1.61
CA THR A 380 14.97 22.35 1.33
C THR A 380 15.52 23.65 1.86
N MET A 381 15.89 24.56 0.96
CA MET A 381 16.42 25.89 1.29
C MET A 381 15.32 26.95 1.16
N THR A 382 15.16 27.76 2.20
CA THR A 382 14.22 28.90 2.20
C THR A 382 14.98 30.22 2.13
N PHE A 383 14.70 31.03 1.10
CA PHE A 383 15.29 32.35 0.92
C PHE A 383 14.31 33.29 0.19
N ASP A 384 14.12 34.50 0.72
CA ASP A 384 13.17 35.49 0.20
C ASP A 384 11.78 34.89 -0.06
N LYS A 385 11.38 34.76 -1.33
CA LYS A 385 10.08 34.24 -1.78
C LYS A 385 10.16 32.80 -2.28
N HIS A 386 11.31 32.18 -2.18
CA HIS A 386 11.60 30.86 -2.71
C HIS A 386 11.77 29.84 -1.58
N ARG A 387 11.22 28.67 -1.79
CA ARG A 387 11.48 27.49 -1.00
C ARG A 387 11.84 26.34 -1.94
N VAL A 388 13.15 26.16 -2.14
CA VAL A 388 13.69 25.23 -3.12
C VAL A 388 14.05 23.92 -2.43
N THR A 389 13.45 22.81 -2.89
CA THR A 389 13.83 21.46 -2.52
C THR A 389 14.61 20.82 -3.67
N TYR A 390 15.79 20.33 -3.39
CA TYR A 390 16.60 19.56 -4.32
C TYR A 390 17.11 18.29 -3.65
N GLY A 391 17.33 17.26 -4.46
CA GLY A 391 17.77 15.99 -3.90
C GLY A 391 18.08 14.96 -4.95
N GLY A 392 18.42 13.77 -4.47
CA GLY A 392 18.65 12.61 -5.29
C GLY A 392 18.19 11.34 -4.62
N ASP A 393 17.87 10.35 -5.45
CA ASP A 393 17.51 9.02 -4.99
C ASP A 393 18.23 7.96 -5.83
N TYR A 394 18.62 6.87 -5.17
CA TYR A 394 19.00 5.61 -5.81
C TYR A 394 18.08 4.52 -5.32
N ARG A 395 17.62 3.66 -6.23
CA ARG A 395 16.72 2.57 -5.93
C ARG A 395 17.11 1.32 -6.73
N MET A 396 17.08 0.18 -6.07
CA MET A 396 17.23 -1.13 -6.71
C MET A 396 16.05 -2.01 -6.29
N THR A 397 15.26 -2.43 -7.28
CA THR A 397 14.15 -3.37 -7.11
C THR A 397 14.56 -4.70 -7.73
N SER A 398 14.41 -5.81 -6.98
CA SER A 398 14.75 -7.14 -7.47
C SER A 398 13.58 -8.10 -7.26
N TYR A 399 13.44 -9.01 -8.20
CA TYR A 399 12.56 -10.17 -8.08
C TYR A 399 13.35 -11.43 -8.40
N THR A 400 13.28 -12.41 -7.50
CA THR A 400 13.82 -13.76 -7.67
C THR A 400 12.71 -14.75 -7.42
N GLY A 401 12.50 -15.72 -8.33
CA GLY A 401 11.42 -16.68 -8.14
C GLY A 401 11.34 -17.74 -9.20
N THR A 402 10.47 -18.74 -8.91
CA THR A 402 10.23 -19.92 -9.75
C THR A 402 9.40 -19.63 -11.01
N ARG A 403 8.90 -18.39 -11.15
CA ARG A 403 8.09 -17.96 -12.30
C ARG A 403 8.86 -17.11 -13.31
N LEU A 404 10.17 -16.97 -13.16
CA LEU A 404 11.02 -16.23 -14.09
C LEU A 404 11.80 -17.17 -15.03
N GLY A 405 12.19 -18.35 -14.54
CA GLY A 405 12.99 -19.32 -15.28
C GLY A 405 12.18 -20.36 -16.07
N GLU A 406 12.89 -21.12 -16.91
CA GLU A 406 12.35 -22.32 -17.51
C GLU A 406 12.39 -23.46 -16.49
N GLY A 407 11.23 -24.10 -16.27
CA GLY A 407 11.11 -25.15 -15.26
C GLY A 407 10.67 -24.62 -13.91
N LYS A 408 11.28 -25.11 -12.81
CA LYS A 408 11.02 -24.67 -11.42
C LYS A 408 12.29 -24.18 -10.74
N GLU A 409 13.30 -23.81 -11.52
CA GLU A 409 14.50 -23.19 -11.00
C GLU A 409 14.24 -21.73 -10.67
N GLU A 410 14.84 -21.25 -9.57
CA GLU A 410 14.74 -19.86 -9.17
C GLU A 410 15.68 -19.02 -10.04
N GLU A 411 15.13 -18.00 -10.69
CA GLU A 411 15.86 -17.00 -11.45
C GLU A 411 15.61 -15.61 -10.87
N GLY A 412 16.58 -14.71 -11.00
CA GLY A 412 16.51 -13.37 -10.43
C GLY A 412 16.94 -12.28 -11.39
N HIS A 413 16.17 -11.18 -11.39
CA HIS A 413 16.48 -9.97 -12.13
C HIS A 413 16.32 -8.74 -11.25
N SER A 414 17.04 -7.67 -11.59
CA SER A 414 16.97 -6.38 -10.91
C SER A 414 16.86 -5.21 -11.87
N ILE A 415 16.24 -4.15 -11.39
CA ILE A 415 16.14 -2.85 -12.06
C ILE A 415 16.67 -1.80 -11.10
N GLU A 416 17.58 -0.97 -11.61
CA GLU A 416 18.20 0.11 -10.86
C GLU A 416 17.76 1.46 -11.43
N ASN A 417 17.50 2.41 -10.53
CA ASN A 417 17.16 3.78 -10.88
C ASN A 417 18.01 4.73 -10.05
N ALA A 418 18.60 5.73 -10.70
CA ALA A 418 19.30 6.84 -10.05
C ALA A 418 18.70 8.14 -10.54
N ALA A 419 18.42 9.09 -9.65
CA ALA A 419 17.75 10.32 -10.04
C ALA A 419 18.24 11.53 -9.26
N LEU A 420 18.13 12.69 -9.92
CA LEU A 420 18.26 14.01 -9.32
C LEU A 420 16.97 14.79 -9.60
N TYR A 421 16.53 15.58 -8.63
CA TYR A 421 15.34 16.40 -8.78
C TYR A 421 15.47 17.77 -8.10
N VAL A 422 14.68 18.71 -8.57
CA VAL A 422 14.55 20.03 -8.00
C VAL A 422 13.09 20.49 -8.13
N THR A 423 12.58 21.15 -7.10
CA THR A 423 11.31 21.88 -7.11
C THR A 423 11.47 23.21 -6.39
N ASP A 424 10.82 24.25 -6.91
CA ASP A 424 10.80 25.57 -6.24
C ASP A 424 9.35 25.96 -5.94
N PHE A 425 9.07 26.21 -4.69
CA PHE A 425 7.80 26.79 -4.25
C PHE A 425 7.96 28.31 -4.17
N TRP A 426 7.67 28.98 -5.29
CA TRP A 426 7.92 30.41 -5.50
C TRP A 426 6.67 31.25 -5.26
N THR A 427 6.64 31.99 -4.16
CA THR A 427 5.57 32.94 -3.82
C THR A 427 5.82 34.28 -4.51
N MET A 428 5.17 34.50 -5.65
CA MET A 428 5.42 35.69 -6.49
C MET A 428 4.82 36.99 -5.93
N GLY A 429 3.80 36.93 -5.11
CA GLY A 429 2.99 38.06 -4.65
C GLY A 429 1.65 38.12 -5.37
N GLY A 430 0.72 38.96 -4.89
CA GLY A 430 -0.64 39.04 -5.45
C GLY A 430 -1.44 37.74 -5.30
N GLY A 431 -1.12 36.91 -4.32
CA GLY A 431 -1.75 35.61 -4.09
C GLY A 431 -1.28 34.51 -5.05
N VAL A 432 -0.25 34.74 -5.88
CA VAL A 432 0.23 33.75 -6.86
C VAL A 432 1.44 32.99 -6.30
N THR A 433 1.35 31.67 -6.38
CA THR A 433 2.45 30.75 -6.13
C THR A 433 2.69 29.89 -7.37
N LEU A 434 3.94 29.78 -7.82
CA LEU A 434 4.36 28.86 -8.89
C LEU A 434 5.23 27.75 -8.31
N THR A 435 5.08 26.54 -8.87
CA THR A 435 5.84 25.37 -8.45
C THR A 435 6.44 24.64 -9.65
N PRO A 436 7.50 25.19 -10.28
CA PRO A 436 8.26 24.49 -11.30
C PRO A 436 9.05 23.34 -10.65
N SER A 437 9.00 22.15 -11.27
CA SER A 437 9.70 20.96 -10.81
C SER A 437 10.30 20.21 -11.99
N PHE A 438 11.45 19.63 -11.78
CA PHE A 438 12.12 18.81 -12.79
C PHE A 438 12.85 17.64 -12.13
N ARG A 439 12.74 16.46 -12.74
CA ARG A 439 13.49 15.26 -12.37
C ARG A 439 14.20 14.72 -13.59
N MET A 440 15.46 14.37 -13.42
CA MET A 440 16.25 13.55 -14.34
C MET A 440 16.46 12.19 -13.68
N GLU A 441 16.07 11.13 -14.37
CA GLU A 441 16.21 9.76 -13.87
C GLU A 441 16.91 8.89 -14.90
N HIS A 442 17.88 8.13 -14.45
CA HIS A 442 18.56 7.09 -15.20
C HIS A 442 18.05 5.72 -14.73
N ASN A 443 17.61 4.90 -15.67
CA ASN A 443 17.24 3.52 -15.43
C ASN A 443 18.21 2.61 -16.17
N ASN A 444 18.79 1.61 -15.49
CA ASN A 444 19.80 0.73 -16.09
C ASN A 444 19.31 -0.10 -17.28
N ARG A 445 17.98 -0.22 -17.45
CA ARG A 445 17.34 -0.98 -18.53
C ARG A 445 16.80 -0.09 -19.64
N PHE A 446 16.24 1.06 -19.29
CA PHE A 446 15.46 1.90 -20.20
C PHE A 446 16.12 3.25 -20.50
N GLY A 447 17.30 3.54 -19.92
CA GLY A 447 18.04 4.80 -20.16
C GLY A 447 17.48 6.00 -19.41
N ASP A 448 17.61 7.18 -20.00
CA ASP A 448 17.39 8.46 -19.34
C ASP A 448 15.99 9.02 -19.58
N TYR A 449 15.40 9.59 -18.53
CA TYR A 449 14.08 10.23 -18.55
C TYR A 449 14.11 11.58 -17.86
N GLY A 450 13.63 12.62 -18.57
CA GLY A 450 13.34 13.93 -18.00
C GLY A 450 11.84 14.06 -17.71
N VAL A 451 11.49 14.43 -16.47
CA VAL A 451 10.10 14.53 -16.02
C VAL A 451 9.82 15.95 -15.52
N PRO A 452 9.32 16.86 -16.38
CA PRO A 452 8.96 18.21 -16.01
C PRO A 452 7.57 18.27 -15.37
N ARG A 453 7.37 19.24 -14.48
CA ARG A 453 6.08 19.64 -13.92
C ARG A 453 6.05 21.15 -13.67
N LEU A 454 4.89 21.78 -13.87
CA LEU A 454 4.64 23.16 -13.52
C LEU A 454 3.27 23.28 -12.85
N GLY A 455 3.30 23.62 -11.56
CA GLY A 455 2.13 23.93 -10.78
C GLY A 455 1.95 25.44 -10.62
N ALA A 456 0.70 25.89 -10.47
CA ALA A 456 0.34 27.26 -10.16
C ALA A 456 -0.88 27.30 -9.24
N THR A 457 -0.82 28.10 -8.19
CA THR A 457 -1.97 28.43 -7.33
C THR A 457 -2.15 29.94 -7.32
N TRP A 458 -3.37 30.40 -7.55
CA TRP A 458 -3.76 31.79 -7.42
C TRP A 458 -4.86 31.93 -6.37
N GLU A 459 -4.50 32.45 -5.21
CA GLU A 459 -5.42 32.82 -4.14
C GLU A 459 -6.06 34.16 -4.49
N LEU A 460 -7.32 34.14 -4.98
CA LEU A 460 -8.08 35.32 -5.34
C LEU A 460 -8.46 36.13 -4.11
N ASP A 461 -8.81 35.42 -3.05
CA ASP A 461 -9.11 35.89 -1.70
C ASP A 461 -8.92 34.72 -0.70
N PRO A 462 -9.07 34.91 0.62
CA PRO A 462 -8.89 33.82 1.62
C PRO A 462 -9.80 32.61 1.43
N HIS A 463 -10.90 32.78 0.68
CA HIS A 463 -11.93 31.74 0.48
C HIS A 463 -11.95 31.15 -0.93
N ASN A 464 -11.35 31.84 -1.91
CA ASN A 464 -11.42 31.46 -3.31
C ASN A 464 -10.03 31.33 -3.94
N ARG A 465 -9.79 30.22 -4.64
CA ARG A 465 -8.52 29.98 -5.33
C ARG A 465 -8.69 29.19 -6.62
N ILE A 466 -7.82 29.45 -7.56
CA ILE A 466 -7.66 28.71 -8.80
C ILE A 466 -6.33 27.99 -8.74
N LYS A 467 -6.33 26.72 -9.14
CA LYS A 467 -5.12 25.90 -9.20
C LYS A 467 -5.00 25.30 -10.61
N ALA A 468 -3.79 25.27 -11.12
CA ALA A 468 -3.43 24.61 -12.35
C ALA A 468 -2.18 23.77 -12.13
N ASP A 469 -2.15 22.55 -12.64
CA ASP A 469 -0.99 21.67 -12.58
C ASP A 469 -0.83 20.94 -13.91
N TYR A 470 0.33 21.11 -14.54
CA TYR A 470 0.72 20.39 -15.72
C TYR A 470 1.96 19.55 -15.43
N GLY A 471 1.89 18.26 -15.71
CA GLY A 471 3.01 17.37 -15.43
C GLY A 471 3.10 16.21 -16.41
N ALA A 472 4.32 15.67 -16.49
CA ALA A 472 4.61 14.41 -17.15
C ALA A 472 4.76 13.30 -16.12
N GLY A 473 4.44 12.08 -16.53
CA GLY A 473 4.69 10.87 -15.76
C GLY A 473 5.21 9.76 -16.67
N TYR A 474 5.88 8.80 -16.09
CA TYR A 474 6.25 7.59 -16.80
C TYR A 474 6.19 6.38 -15.86
N ARG A 475 6.11 5.18 -16.43
CA ARG A 475 6.21 3.92 -15.71
C ARG A 475 7.14 2.98 -16.46
N ALA A 476 8.21 2.57 -15.82
CA ALA A 476 9.10 1.53 -16.34
C ALA A 476 8.41 0.16 -16.20
N PRO A 477 8.54 -0.74 -17.20
CA PRO A 477 8.12 -2.13 -17.06
C PRO A 477 8.80 -2.79 -15.87
N THR A 478 8.07 -3.66 -15.17
CA THR A 478 8.57 -4.41 -14.03
C THR A 478 9.35 -5.64 -14.45
N VAL A 479 10.05 -6.28 -13.50
CA VAL A 479 10.74 -7.54 -13.75
C VAL A 479 9.75 -8.62 -14.21
N SER A 480 8.57 -8.72 -13.57
CA SER A 480 7.54 -9.68 -13.98
C SER A 480 7.02 -9.43 -15.39
N GLU A 481 6.77 -8.17 -15.76
CA GLU A 481 6.29 -7.85 -17.11
C GLU A 481 7.29 -8.23 -18.20
N MET A 482 8.58 -8.19 -17.88
CA MET A 482 9.64 -8.53 -18.82
C MET A 482 10.00 -10.02 -18.86
N TYR A 483 9.98 -10.71 -17.72
CA TYR A 483 10.61 -12.03 -17.60
C TYR A 483 9.68 -13.13 -17.07
N LEU A 484 8.39 -12.83 -16.77
CA LEU A 484 7.47 -13.85 -16.28
C LEU A 484 7.36 -15.01 -17.25
N ASN A 485 7.45 -16.23 -16.72
CA ASN A 485 7.25 -17.48 -17.45
C ASN A 485 6.33 -18.37 -16.62
N LEU A 486 5.05 -18.27 -16.85
CA LEU A 486 4.00 -18.89 -16.04
C LEU A 486 3.06 -19.71 -16.90
N ASN A 487 2.90 -20.98 -16.54
CA ASN A 487 1.78 -21.79 -16.99
C ASN A 487 0.60 -21.57 -16.04
N HIS A 488 -0.47 -20.97 -16.54
CA HIS A 488 -1.68 -20.71 -15.77
C HIS A 488 -2.87 -21.39 -16.46
N PHE A 489 -3.30 -22.52 -15.91
CA PHE A 489 -4.34 -23.36 -16.52
C PHE A 489 -4.02 -23.66 -18.00
N ALA A 490 -4.94 -23.32 -18.91
CA ALA A 490 -4.76 -23.51 -20.35
C ALA A 490 -3.89 -22.45 -21.04
N TYR A 491 -3.35 -21.48 -20.29
CA TYR A 491 -2.57 -20.37 -20.83
C TYR A 491 -1.12 -20.45 -20.40
N ARG A 492 -0.23 -20.11 -21.32
CA ARG A 492 1.16 -19.83 -21.02
C ARG A 492 1.39 -18.33 -21.13
N ILE A 493 1.83 -17.72 -20.04
CA ILE A 493 2.08 -16.29 -19.95
C ILE A 493 3.58 -16.06 -19.98
N TYR A 494 4.01 -15.29 -20.98
CA TYR A 494 5.41 -14.88 -21.11
C TYR A 494 5.54 -13.39 -20.93
N GLY A 495 6.55 -12.95 -20.18
CA GLY A 495 7.00 -11.59 -20.19
C GLY A 495 7.61 -11.20 -21.54
N ASN A 496 7.74 -9.90 -21.76
CA ASN A 496 8.37 -9.37 -22.96
C ASN A 496 9.54 -8.44 -22.56
N PRO A 497 10.80 -8.86 -22.75
CA PRO A 497 11.98 -8.04 -22.41
C PRO A 497 12.11 -6.76 -23.24
N ASP A 498 11.41 -6.68 -24.39
CA ASP A 498 11.48 -5.54 -25.30
C ASP A 498 10.40 -4.48 -25.04
N LEU A 499 9.70 -4.58 -23.90
CA LEU A 499 8.74 -3.55 -23.48
C LEU A 499 9.40 -2.19 -23.34
N SER A 500 8.66 -1.15 -23.71
CA SER A 500 9.06 0.25 -23.54
C SER A 500 8.27 0.88 -22.38
N PRO A 501 8.84 1.86 -21.67
CA PRO A 501 8.13 2.58 -20.62
C PRO A 501 6.88 3.31 -21.12
N GLU A 502 5.83 3.25 -20.31
CA GLU A 502 4.62 4.04 -20.50
C GLU A 502 4.89 5.50 -20.16
N LYS A 503 4.23 6.42 -20.88
CA LYS A 503 4.36 7.85 -20.66
C LYS A 503 2.98 8.49 -20.57
N SER A 504 2.85 9.48 -19.69
CA SER A 504 1.63 10.27 -19.54
C SER A 504 1.93 11.76 -19.51
N ARG A 505 0.92 12.56 -19.88
CA ARG A 505 0.87 14.01 -19.65
C ARG A 505 -0.51 14.34 -19.15
N SER A 506 -0.59 15.19 -18.15
CA SER A 506 -1.86 15.62 -17.58
C SER A 506 -1.87 17.12 -17.35
N LEU A 507 -3.03 17.71 -17.53
CA LEU A 507 -3.33 19.09 -17.14
C LEU A 507 -4.55 19.07 -16.23
N ASP A 508 -4.36 19.47 -15.00
CA ASP A 508 -5.41 19.60 -14.00
C ASP A 508 -5.73 21.08 -13.77
N LEU A 509 -7.01 21.43 -13.82
CA LEU A 509 -7.50 22.76 -13.49
C LEU A 509 -8.54 22.62 -12.38
N SER A 510 -8.44 23.41 -11.32
CA SER A 510 -9.43 23.40 -10.26
C SER A 510 -9.76 24.80 -9.75
N TYR A 511 -11.02 24.99 -9.37
CA TYR A 511 -11.49 26.11 -8.60
C TYR A 511 -12.01 25.61 -7.26
N GLU A 512 -11.49 26.16 -6.19
CA GLU A 512 -11.85 25.81 -4.81
C GLU A 512 -12.44 27.03 -4.12
N TRP A 513 -13.53 26.81 -3.33
CA TRP A 513 -14.19 27.87 -2.56
C TRP A 513 -14.56 27.39 -1.17
N GLU A 514 -14.62 28.33 -0.23
CA GLU A 514 -15.08 28.10 1.14
C GLU A 514 -16.14 29.16 1.48
N LEU A 515 -17.33 28.73 1.90
CA LEU A 515 -18.43 29.62 2.28
C LEU A 515 -18.93 29.19 3.68
N GLY A 516 -18.42 29.82 4.73
CA GLY A 516 -18.67 29.39 6.11
C GLY A 516 -18.18 27.94 6.31
N ASN A 517 -19.09 27.06 6.74
CA ASN A 517 -18.80 25.63 6.92
C ASN A 517 -18.89 24.81 5.62
N LEU A 518 -19.29 25.42 4.50
CA LEU A 518 -19.40 24.77 3.22
C LEU A 518 -18.10 24.94 2.43
N LYS A 519 -17.52 23.84 2.01
CA LYS A 519 -16.35 23.80 1.11
C LYS A 519 -16.73 23.13 -0.18
N GLY A 520 -16.31 23.69 -1.30
CA GLY A 520 -16.57 23.10 -2.60
C GLY A 520 -15.36 23.14 -3.50
N LYS A 521 -15.28 22.20 -4.43
CA LYS A 521 -14.23 22.08 -5.42
C LYS A 521 -14.78 21.58 -6.74
N VAL A 522 -14.44 22.27 -7.82
CA VAL A 522 -14.65 21.78 -9.18
C VAL A 522 -13.29 21.50 -9.81
N VAL A 523 -13.13 20.33 -10.37
CA VAL A 523 -11.86 19.90 -11.01
C VAL A 523 -12.17 19.46 -12.43
N ARG A 524 -11.40 19.96 -13.39
CA ARG A 524 -11.34 19.46 -14.76
C ARG A 524 -9.97 18.84 -15.01
N ILE A 525 -9.96 17.63 -15.53
CA ILE A 525 -8.76 16.85 -15.88
C ILE A 525 -8.75 16.70 -17.40
N CYS A 526 -7.59 16.93 -18.01
CA CYS A 526 -7.38 16.78 -19.45
C CYS A 526 -6.12 15.94 -19.72
#